data_581c494e37a5dd1c2d860dcb79cbcc77
#
_entry.id   581c494e37a5dd1c2d860dcb79cbcc77
#
_cell.length_a   1.000
_cell.length_b   1.000
_cell.length_c   1.000
_cell.angle_alpha   90.00
_cell.angle_beta   90.00
_cell.angle_gamma   90.00
#
_symmetry.space_group_name_H-M   'P 1'
#
loop_
_entity.id
_entity.type
_entity.pdbx_description
1 polymer ?
#
loop_
_entity_poly.entity_id
_entity_poly.type
_entity_poly.pdbx_seq_one_letter_code
_entity_poly.pdbx_strand_id
1 'polypeptide(L)'
;SMMYFAALMGIDTSLYEAAEIDGAGRFQKMLHISLPHLVPLICIFTIMNAGTLISGNFDLFYVIPRNTSTLYATTDILNTYVYRSLQESSYAIGATTGLIQSVVGMFLVLLSNWIVKKISPDNSMF
;
A
#
# COMPACT_ATOMS: atom_id res chain seq x y z
N SER A 1 11.70 -0.16 2.95
CA SER A 1 12.67 -1.02 3.70
C SER A 1 13.15 -0.39 5.01
N MET A 2 13.51 0.91 5.04
CA MET A 2 13.99 1.57 6.26
C MET A 2 13.00 1.52 7.43
N MET A 3 11.71 1.67 7.19
CA MET A 3 10.69 1.61 8.25
C MET A 3 10.59 0.25 8.93
N TYR A 4 10.68 -0.85 8.16
CA TYR A 4 10.73 -2.20 8.74
C TYR A 4 11.98 -2.44 9.56
N PHE A 5 13.11 -1.90 9.10
CA PHE A 5 14.37 -1.98 9.85
C PHE A 5 14.28 -1.20 11.16
N ALA A 6 13.74 0.02 11.14
CA ALA A 6 13.52 0.82 12.35
C ALA A 6 12.57 0.12 13.35
N ALA A 7 11.51 -0.52 12.85
CA ALA A 7 10.59 -1.28 13.71
C ALA A 7 11.28 -2.49 14.35
N LEU A 8 12.15 -3.20 13.63
CA LEU A 8 12.94 -4.30 14.19
C LEU A 8 13.93 -3.83 15.25
N MET A 9 14.56 -2.66 15.04
CA MET A 9 15.47 -2.07 16.00
C MET A 9 14.79 -1.57 17.28
N GLY A 10 13.46 -1.34 17.21
CA GLY A 10 12.65 -0.94 18.36
C GLY A 10 12.19 -2.10 19.25
N ILE A 11 12.44 -3.35 18.85
CA ILE A 11 12.10 -4.53 19.65
C ILE A 11 13.10 -4.63 20.82
N ASP A 12 12.57 -4.86 22.03
CA ASP A 12 13.40 -5.02 23.23
C ASP A 12 14.35 -6.21 23.08
N THR A 13 15.63 -5.96 23.26
CA THR A 13 16.68 -6.99 23.19
C THR A 13 16.52 -8.07 24.26
N SER A 14 15.90 -7.74 25.38
CA SER A 14 15.62 -8.67 26.47
C SER A 14 14.78 -9.88 26.02
N LEU A 15 13.87 -9.68 25.05
CA LEU A 15 13.07 -10.78 24.47
C LEU A 15 13.94 -11.77 23.69
N TYR A 16 14.96 -11.27 23.01
CA TYR A 16 15.88 -12.13 22.26
C TYR A 16 16.84 -12.86 23.19
N GLU A 17 17.26 -12.23 24.28
CA GLU A 17 18.11 -12.83 25.31
C GLU A 17 17.36 -13.94 26.07
N ALA A 18 16.11 -13.67 26.48
CA ALA A 18 15.26 -14.68 27.10
C ALA A 18 15.06 -15.89 26.19
N ALA A 19 14.75 -15.68 24.93
CA ALA A 19 14.60 -16.76 23.93
C ALA A 19 15.91 -17.54 23.72
N GLU A 20 17.07 -16.90 23.91
CA GLU A 20 18.37 -17.55 23.79
C GLU A 20 18.63 -18.49 24.99
N ILE A 21 18.25 -18.07 26.20
CA ILE A 21 18.32 -18.90 27.42
C ILE A 21 17.41 -20.12 27.27
N ASP A 22 16.22 -19.95 26.64
CA ASP A 22 15.28 -21.04 26.37
C ASP A 22 15.75 -21.96 25.20
N GLY A 23 16.92 -21.70 24.61
CA GLY A 23 17.49 -22.53 23.53
C GLY A 23 16.85 -22.30 22.17
N ALA A 24 16.12 -21.21 21.96
CA ALA A 24 15.49 -20.91 20.69
C ALA A 24 16.52 -20.60 19.59
N GLY A 25 16.42 -21.30 18.46
CA GLY A 25 17.23 -21.05 17.27
C GLY A 25 16.88 -19.72 16.60
N ARG A 26 17.76 -19.20 15.74
CA ARG A 26 17.58 -17.93 15.00
C ARG A 26 16.25 -17.86 14.24
N PHE A 27 15.83 -18.96 13.64
CA PHE A 27 14.57 -19.02 12.90
C PHE A 27 13.35 -18.95 13.82
N GLN A 28 13.42 -19.58 15.01
CA GLN A 28 12.35 -19.50 16.01
C GLN A 28 12.21 -18.08 16.56
N LYS A 29 13.32 -17.40 16.88
CA LYS A 29 13.32 -15.99 17.29
C LYS A 29 12.68 -15.08 16.21
N MET A 30 13.03 -15.30 14.94
CA MET A 30 12.44 -14.55 13.84
C MET A 30 10.91 -14.77 13.73
N LEU A 31 10.46 -16.00 13.85
CA LEU A 31 9.04 -16.34 13.64
C LEU A 31 8.15 -15.93 14.83
N HIS A 32 8.65 -16.03 16.05
CA HIS A 32 7.87 -15.82 17.26
C HIS A 32 8.07 -14.44 17.93
N ILE A 33 9.18 -13.74 17.63
CA ILE A 33 9.45 -12.41 18.18
C ILE A 33 9.38 -11.36 17.08
N SER A 34 10.24 -11.47 16.04
CA SER A 34 10.35 -10.42 15.02
C SER A 34 9.10 -10.29 14.16
N LEU A 35 8.56 -11.41 13.68
CA LEU A 35 7.43 -11.40 12.76
C LEU A 35 6.13 -10.85 13.39
N PRO A 36 5.73 -11.26 14.62
CA PRO A 36 4.54 -10.70 15.26
C PRO A 36 4.63 -9.19 15.49
N HIS A 37 5.82 -8.67 15.84
CA HIS A 37 6.03 -7.24 16.02
C HIS A 37 5.96 -6.44 14.71
N LEU A 38 6.19 -7.08 13.55
CA LEU A 38 6.06 -6.45 12.24
C LEU A 38 4.64 -6.49 11.68
N VAL A 39 3.77 -7.37 12.18
CA VAL A 39 2.39 -7.51 11.68
C VAL A 39 1.63 -6.19 11.66
N PRO A 40 1.62 -5.35 12.72
CA PRO A 40 0.92 -4.07 12.70
C PRO A 40 1.40 -3.17 11.57
N LEU A 41 2.71 -3.10 11.37
CA LEU A 41 3.32 -2.27 10.33
C LEU A 41 2.96 -2.77 8.93
N ILE A 42 2.97 -4.09 8.72
CA ILE A 42 2.56 -4.72 7.45
C ILE A 42 1.09 -4.40 7.16
N CYS A 43 0.21 -4.51 8.17
CA CYS A 43 -1.20 -4.18 8.04
C CYS A 43 -1.43 -2.73 7.62
N ILE A 44 -0.78 -1.78 8.30
CA ILE A 44 -0.87 -0.34 7.98
C ILE A 44 -0.41 -0.09 6.54
N PHE A 45 0.75 -0.60 6.14
CA PHE A 45 1.23 -0.42 4.77
C PHE A 45 0.34 -1.08 3.72
N THR A 46 -0.25 -2.22 4.02
CA THR A 46 -1.18 -2.90 3.11
C THR A 46 -2.43 -2.05 2.88
N ILE A 47 -3.02 -1.50 3.95
CA ILE A 47 -4.18 -0.61 3.86
C ILE A 47 -3.84 0.66 3.09
N MET A 48 -2.70 1.30 3.39
CA MET A 48 -2.26 2.51 2.69
C MET A 48 -2.04 2.26 1.19
N ASN A 49 -1.38 1.15 0.84
CA ASN A 49 -1.13 0.81 -0.57
C ASN A 49 -2.41 0.41 -1.31
N ALA A 50 -3.40 -0.19 -0.64
CA ALA A 50 -4.66 -0.55 -1.27
C ALA A 50 -5.37 0.67 -1.88
N GLY A 51 -5.33 1.83 -1.22
CA GLY A 51 -5.91 3.07 -1.74
C GLY A 51 -5.21 3.60 -3.00
N THR A 52 -3.93 3.30 -3.18
CA THR A 52 -3.14 3.77 -4.32
C THR A 52 -3.18 2.85 -5.55
N LEU A 53 -3.73 1.64 -5.42
CA LEU A 53 -3.76 0.66 -6.52
C LEU A 53 -4.49 1.17 -7.77
N ILE A 54 -5.54 1.97 -7.58
CA ILE A 54 -6.36 2.50 -8.70
C ILE A 54 -5.67 3.66 -9.39
N SER A 55 -4.88 4.43 -8.65
CA SER A 55 -4.21 5.62 -9.18
C SER A 55 -3.12 5.28 -10.20
N GLY A 56 -2.49 4.12 -10.04
CA GLY A 56 -1.32 3.74 -10.84
C GLY A 56 -0.14 4.68 -10.65
N ASN A 57 0.94 4.45 -11.36
CA ASN A 57 2.10 5.34 -11.36
C ASN A 57 2.01 6.33 -12.54
N PHE A 58 1.44 7.51 -12.29
CA PHE A 58 1.25 8.53 -13.31
C PHE A 58 2.54 8.90 -14.05
N ASP A 59 3.62 9.13 -13.32
CA ASP A 59 4.89 9.57 -13.91
C ASP A 59 5.44 8.55 -14.90
N LEU A 60 5.38 7.27 -14.54
CA LEU A 60 5.86 6.18 -15.38
C LEU A 60 5.02 6.06 -16.66
N PHE A 61 3.71 6.05 -16.54
CA PHE A 61 2.79 5.84 -17.67
C PHE A 61 2.57 7.09 -18.53
N TYR A 62 2.94 8.27 -18.03
CA TYR A 62 2.91 9.51 -18.80
C TYR A 62 4.24 9.78 -19.52
N VAL A 63 5.36 9.64 -18.81
CA VAL A 63 6.69 10.03 -19.31
C VAL A 63 7.25 9.03 -20.30
N ILE A 64 7.12 7.72 -20.05
CA ILE A 64 7.70 6.68 -20.92
C ILE A 64 7.04 6.67 -22.31
N PRO A 65 5.69 6.64 -22.44
CA PRO A 65 5.04 6.65 -23.76
C PRO A 65 5.12 8.00 -24.48
N ARG A 66 5.60 9.06 -23.81
CA ARG A 66 5.70 10.42 -24.35
C ARG A 66 4.42 10.90 -25.02
N ASN A 67 3.28 10.58 -24.45
CA ASN A 67 1.96 10.94 -24.96
C ASN A 67 1.71 10.49 -26.43
N THR A 68 2.26 9.32 -26.80
CA THR A 68 2.11 8.76 -28.16
C THR A 68 0.75 8.07 -28.29
N SER A 69 -0.11 8.57 -29.16
CA SER A 69 -1.49 8.11 -29.32
C SER A 69 -1.63 6.63 -29.68
N THR A 70 -0.67 6.05 -30.38
CA THR A 70 -0.65 4.62 -30.74
C THR A 70 -0.48 3.68 -29.57
N LEU A 71 0.06 4.17 -28.44
CA LEU A 71 0.31 3.38 -27.23
C LEU A 71 -0.82 3.51 -26.19
N TYR A 72 -1.78 4.39 -26.36
CA TYR A 72 -2.84 4.61 -25.37
C TYR A 72 -3.63 3.35 -25.04
N ALA A 73 -3.90 2.50 -26.02
CA ALA A 73 -4.66 1.26 -25.81
C ALA A 73 -4.02 0.29 -24.80
N THR A 74 -2.71 0.39 -24.56
CA THR A 74 -1.95 -0.52 -23.70
C THR A 74 -1.34 0.16 -22.50
N THR A 75 -1.16 1.48 -22.51
CA THR A 75 -0.45 2.24 -21.47
C THR A 75 -1.34 3.26 -20.77
N ASP A 76 -2.60 3.41 -21.17
CA ASP A 76 -3.49 4.40 -20.56
C ASP A 76 -3.96 3.91 -19.17
N ILE A 77 -3.69 4.71 -18.16
CA ILE A 77 -4.21 4.53 -16.81
C ILE A 77 -5.19 5.65 -16.49
N LEU A 78 -6.01 5.47 -15.47
CA LEU A 78 -7.05 6.42 -15.12
C LEU A 78 -6.51 7.85 -14.94
N ASN A 79 -5.35 8.00 -14.30
CA ASN A 79 -4.73 9.31 -14.09
C ASN A 79 -4.21 9.96 -15.37
N THR A 80 -3.67 9.20 -16.32
CA THR A 80 -3.25 9.75 -17.64
C THR A 80 -4.45 10.17 -18.48
N TYR A 81 -5.53 9.41 -18.41
CA TYR A 81 -6.79 9.76 -19.06
C TYR A 81 -7.39 11.06 -18.49
N VAL A 82 -7.46 11.19 -17.17
CA VAL A 82 -7.93 12.42 -16.50
C VAL A 82 -7.07 13.62 -16.90
N TYR A 83 -5.76 13.48 -16.86
CA TYR A 83 -4.84 14.55 -17.23
C TYR A 83 -5.04 15.02 -18.67
N ARG A 84 -5.17 14.09 -19.62
CA ARG A 84 -5.43 14.39 -21.02
C ARG A 84 -6.79 15.06 -21.23
N SER A 85 -7.84 14.58 -20.58
CA SER A 85 -9.17 15.19 -20.61
C SER A 85 -9.16 16.63 -20.12
N LEU A 86 -8.35 16.93 -19.11
CA LEU A 86 -8.18 18.32 -18.62
C LEU A 86 -7.47 19.21 -19.64
N GLN A 87 -6.50 18.69 -20.39
CA GLN A 87 -5.84 19.44 -21.47
C GLN A 87 -6.78 19.73 -22.64
N GLU A 88 -7.72 18.84 -22.94
CA GLU A 88 -8.76 19.00 -23.96
C GLU A 88 -9.94 19.87 -23.50
N SER A 89 -9.81 20.59 -22.40
CA SER A 89 -10.83 21.46 -21.78
C SER A 89 -12.11 20.72 -21.31
N SER A 90 -12.04 19.43 -21.13
CA SER A 90 -13.15 18.59 -20.64
C SER A 90 -13.11 18.43 -19.11
N TYR A 91 -13.18 19.53 -18.37
CA TYR A 91 -13.13 19.53 -16.90
C TYR A 91 -14.18 18.63 -16.25
N ALA A 92 -15.36 18.53 -16.85
CA ALA A 92 -16.45 17.68 -16.34
C ALA A 92 -16.05 16.20 -16.32
N ILE A 93 -15.37 15.72 -17.37
CA ILE A 93 -14.90 14.34 -17.48
C ILE A 93 -13.82 14.07 -16.42
N GLY A 94 -12.85 14.99 -16.27
CA GLY A 94 -11.81 14.90 -15.26
C GLY A 94 -12.37 14.82 -13.82
N ALA A 95 -13.31 15.72 -13.50
CA ALA A 95 -13.96 15.76 -12.19
C ALA A 95 -14.78 14.49 -11.90
N THR A 96 -15.56 14.01 -12.87
CA THR A 96 -16.36 12.78 -12.73
C THR A 96 -15.49 11.56 -12.51
N THR A 97 -14.42 11.43 -13.28
CA THR A 97 -13.47 10.31 -13.18
C THR A 97 -12.76 10.34 -11.82
N GLY A 98 -12.34 11.52 -11.36
CA GLY A 98 -11.73 11.69 -10.03
C GLY A 98 -12.67 11.34 -8.88
N LEU A 99 -13.96 11.67 -9.00
CA LEU A 99 -14.98 11.26 -8.01
C LEU A 99 -15.15 9.73 -7.98
N ILE A 100 -15.27 9.09 -9.13
CA ILE A 100 -15.37 7.62 -9.21
C ILE A 100 -14.14 6.98 -8.60
N GLN A 101 -12.95 7.47 -8.94
CA GLN A 101 -11.69 6.97 -8.40
C GLN A 101 -11.63 7.08 -6.86
N SER A 102 -12.08 8.21 -6.32
CA SER A 102 -12.11 8.44 -4.87
C SER A 102 -13.08 7.49 -4.16
N VAL A 103 -14.26 7.28 -4.72
CA VAL A 103 -15.26 6.35 -4.17
C VAL A 103 -14.73 4.91 -4.18
N VAL A 104 -14.19 4.46 -5.30
CA VAL A 104 -13.62 3.10 -5.40
C VAL A 104 -12.40 2.94 -4.49
N GLY A 105 -11.54 3.97 -4.40
CA GLY A 105 -10.41 4.00 -3.47
C GLY A 105 -10.86 3.86 -2.01
N MET A 106 -11.90 4.59 -1.62
CA MET A 106 -12.50 4.49 -0.29
C MET A 106 -13.01 3.06 -0.01
N PHE A 107 -13.72 2.45 -0.96
CA PHE A 107 -14.18 1.06 -0.81
C PHE A 107 -13.03 0.08 -0.63
N LEU A 108 -11.93 0.23 -1.39
CA LEU A 108 -10.75 -0.63 -1.26
C LEU A 108 -10.08 -0.48 0.11
N VAL A 109 -9.96 0.73 0.62
CA VAL A 109 -9.41 0.98 1.96
C VAL A 109 -10.27 0.34 3.03
N LEU A 110 -11.60 0.51 2.96
CA LEU A 110 -12.53 -0.09 3.91
C LEU A 110 -12.50 -1.63 3.85
N LEU A 111 -12.46 -2.19 2.64
CA LEU A 111 -12.34 -3.64 2.44
C LEU A 111 -11.03 -4.18 3.01
N SER A 112 -9.91 -3.50 2.74
CA SER A 112 -8.60 -3.88 3.27
C SER A 112 -8.57 -3.80 4.79
N ASN A 113 -9.15 -2.75 5.38
CA ASN A 113 -9.26 -2.62 6.83
C ASN A 113 -10.14 -3.72 7.43
N TRP A 114 -11.25 -4.08 6.77
CA TRP A 114 -12.10 -5.18 7.21
C TRP A 114 -11.37 -6.53 7.17
N ILE A 115 -10.59 -6.79 6.14
CA ILE A 115 -9.75 -8.01 6.04
C ILE A 115 -8.72 -8.04 7.17
N VAL A 116 -8.01 -6.92 7.41
CA VAL A 116 -7.03 -6.81 8.49
C VAL A 116 -7.69 -7.02 9.84
N LYS A 117 -8.86 -6.44 10.09
CA LYS A 117 -9.63 -6.62 11.32
C LYS A 117 -10.02 -8.08 11.58
N LYS A 118 -10.27 -8.85 10.52
CA LYS A 118 -10.57 -10.28 10.63
C LYS A 118 -9.35 -11.14 10.95
N ILE A 119 -8.16 -10.72 10.49
CA ILE A 119 -6.89 -11.45 10.69
C ILE A 119 -6.23 -11.05 12.00
N SER A 120 -6.22 -9.76 12.31
CA SER A 120 -5.55 -9.17 13.48
C SER A 120 -6.39 -8.00 14.01
N PRO A 121 -7.36 -8.27 14.93
CA PRO A 121 -8.29 -7.24 15.41
C PRO A 121 -7.59 -6.03 16.04
N ASP A 122 -6.46 -6.26 16.71
CA ASP A 122 -5.70 -5.22 17.43
C ASP A 122 -4.94 -4.27 16.49
N ASN A 123 -4.82 -4.60 15.21
CA ASN A 123 -4.03 -3.86 14.22
C ASN A 123 -4.88 -3.19 13.14
N SER A 124 -6.20 -3.18 13.27
CA SER A 124 -7.09 -2.43 12.37
C SER A 124 -6.97 -0.92 12.63
N MET A 125 -7.10 -0.11 11.57
CA MET A 125 -7.06 1.36 11.70
C MET A 125 -8.39 1.92 12.20
N PHE A 126 -9.52 1.24 11.92
CA PHE A 126 -10.88 1.64 12.29
C PHE A 126 -11.68 0.45 12.82
#